data_ebf88fa6afa9bd7169dff77c3596c811
#
_entry.id   ebf88fa6afa9bd7169dff77c3596c811
#
_cell.length_a   1.000
_cell.length_b   1.000
_cell.length_c   1.000
_cell.angle_alpha   90.00
_cell.angle_beta   90.00
_cell.angle_gamma   90.00
#
_symmetry.space_group_name_H-M   'P 1'
#
loop_
_entity.id
_entity.type
_entity.pdbx_description
1 polymer ?
#
loop_
_entity_poly.entity_id
_entity_poly.type
_entity_poly.pdbx_seq_one_letter_code
_entity_poly.pdbx_strand_id
1 'polypeptide(L)'
;MFILVERSNHMLTVKTLESELSKIIAIADYQFGKNVGTKLFPENVQIEHSPRTGRIRFVNLNGERLATLRPTDGLLSLSVKAAKFIAENAAFAHCFVTVKNEVSKYIVVGGDVFAVHVTKVDPEIRASDEVIVVDGAGTVLAVGKAMLSSIEMTAFKSGVAVKVRHGVEKS
;
A
#
# COMPACT_ATOMS: atom_id res chain seq x y z
N MET A 1 -33.73 11.39 -29.25
CA MET A 1 -33.07 12.31 -28.30
C MET A 1 -32.55 11.58 -27.05
N PHE A 2 -33.27 10.64 -26.45
CA PHE A 2 -32.84 9.87 -25.27
C PHE A 2 -31.58 9.02 -25.46
N ILE A 3 -31.41 8.33 -26.58
CA ILE A 3 -30.29 7.42 -26.86
C ILE A 3 -28.93 8.15 -26.97
N LEU A 4 -28.91 9.40 -27.39
CA LEU A 4 -27.69 10.21 -27.51
C LEU A 4 -27.19 10.71 -26.14
N VAL A 5 -28.10 10.98 -25.21
CA VAL A 5 -27.76 11.43 -23.85
C VAL A 5 -27.18 10.28 -23.02
N GLU A 6 -27.73 9.06 -23.14
CA GLU A 6 -27.18 7.88 -22.44
C GLU A 6 -25.78 7.51 -22.93
N ARG A 7 -25.54 7.53 -24.25
CA ARG A 7 -24.20 7.29 -24.81
C ARG A 7 -23.19 8.35 -24.39
N SER A 8 -23.57 9.61 -24.30
CA SER A 8 -22.72 10.70 -23.85
C SER A 8 -22.35 10.56 -22.36
N ASN A 9 -23.34 10.24 -21.51
CA ASN A 9 -23.10 10.01 -20.08
C ASN A 9 -22.23 8.78 -19.83
N HIS A 10 -22.45 7.69 -20.56
CA HIS A 10 -21.63 6.47 -20.44
C HIS A 10 -20.16 6.73 -20.85
N MET A 11 -19.94 7.48 -21.92
CA MET A 11 -18.60 7.82 -22.41
C MET A 11 -17.86 8.78 -21.45
N LEU A 12 -18.58 9.70 -20.79
CA LEU A 12 -18.01 10.57 -19.74
C LEU A 12 -17.64 9.76 -18.49
N THR A 13 -18.48 8.82 -18.08
CA THR A 13 -18.24 7.95 -16.93
C THR A 13 -17.01 7.06 -17.15
N VAL A 14 -16.87 6.45 -18.34
CA VAL A 14 -15.71 5.62 -18.70
C VAL A 14 -14.42 6.44 -18.69
N LYS A 15 -14.41 7.62 -19.31
CA LYS A 15 -13.22 8.51 -19.29
C LYS A 15 -12.84 8.95 -17.87
N THR A 16 -13.81 9.18 -16.99
CA THR A 16 -13.53 9.54 -15.59
C THR A 16 -12.88 8.38 -14.85
N LEU A 17 -13.40 7.15 -15.01
CA LEU A 17 -12.82 5.94 -14.40
C LEU A 17 -11.40 5.66 -14.89
N GLU A 18 -11.14 5.77 -16.20
CA GLU A 18 -9.79 5.63 -16.75
C GLU A 18 -8.81 6.67 -16.19
N SER A 19 -9.24 7.91 -16.04
CA SER A 19 -8.44 8.99 -15.45
C SER A 19 -8.14 8.73 -13.97
N GLU A 20 -9.11 8.25 -13.20
CA GLU A 20 -8.94 7.93 -11.78
C GLU A 20 -8.04 6.71 -11.57
N LEU A 21 -8.21 5.68 -12.38
CA LEU A 21 -7.34 4.50 -12.36
C LEU A 21 -5.90 4.87 -12.70
N SER A 22 -5.67 5.66 -13.74
CA SER A 22 -4.34 6.14 -14.12
C SER A 22 -3.68 6.94 -12.99
N LYS A 23 -4.45 7.75 -12.27
CA LYS A 23 -3.96 8.50 -11.10
C LYS A 23 -3.55 7.56 -9.96
N ILE A 24 -4.35 6.56 -9.64
CA ILE A 24 -4.06 5.58 -8.59
C ILE A 24 -2.81 4.76 -8.94
N ILE A 25 -2.69 4.33 -10.20
CA ILE A 25 -1.51 3.62 -10.71
C ILE A 25 -0.26 4.47 -10.55
N ALA A 26 -0.30 5.74 -10.95
CA ALA A 26 0.84 6.65 -10.83
C ALA A 26 1.26 6.88 -9.37
N ILE A 27 0.30 7.00 -8.44
CA ILE A 27 0.59 7.11 -7.01
C ILE A 27 1.27 5.83 -6.48
N ALA A 28 0.77 4.66 -6.87
CA ALA A 28 1.36 3.39 -6.45
C ALA A 28 2.77 3.19 -7.01
N ASP A 29 2.99 3.54 -8.27
CA ASP A 29 4.33 3.48 -8.88
C ASP A 29 5.31 4.43 -8.18
N TYR A 30 4.86 5.61 -7.82
CA TYR A 30 5.67 6.58 -7.05
C TYR A 30 6.03 6.05 -5.66
N GLN A 31 5.07 5.44 -4.94
CA GLN A 31 5.28 5.00 -3.55
C GLN A 31 6.00 3.67 -3.43
N PHE A 32 5.71 2.73 -4.33
CA PHE A 32 6.10 1.32 -4.14
C PHE A 32 7.08 0.82 -5.20
N GLY A 33 7.26 1.55 -6.30
CA GLY A 33 8.19 1.19 -7.35
C GLY A 33 7.55 1.05 -8.73
N LYS A 34 8.37 1.15 -9.74
CA LYS A 34 7.95 1.14 -11.14
C LYS A 34 7.10 -0.09 -11.50
N ASN A 35 5.98 0.15 -12.16
CA ASN A 35 5.00 -0.86 -12.61
C ASN A 35 4.30 -1.63 -11.48
N VAL A 36 4.42 -1.22 -10.22
CA VAL A 36 3.67 -1.81 -9.11
C VAL A 36 2.18 -1.49 -9.26
N GLY A 37 1.84 -0.25 -9.59
CA GLY A 37 0.45 0.19 -9.75
C GLY A 37 -0.29 -0.56 -10.83
N THR A 38 0.33 -0.75 -12.00
CA THR A 38 -0.28 -1.49 -13.13
C THR A 38 -0.53 -2.95 -12.79
N LYS A 39 0.33 -3.56 -12.00
CA LYS A 39 0.16 -4.95 -11.54
C LYS A 39 -0.88 -5.08 -10.45
N LEU A 40 -0.88 -4.15 -9.50
CA LEU A 40 -1.77 -4.16 -8.33
C LEU A 40 -3.21 -3.78 -8.68
N PHE A 41 -3.40 -2.86 -9.62
CA PHE A 41 -4.69 -2.30 -10.00
C PHE A 41 -5.04 -2.59 -11.46
N PRO A 42 -5.59 -3.79 -11.76
CA PRO A 42 -6.10 -4.10 -13.09
C PRO A 42 -7.32 -3.24 -13.44
N GLU A 43 -7.71 -3.22 -14.72
CA GLU A 43 -8.80 -2.38 -15.24
C GLU A 43 -10.16 -2.61 -14.57
N ASN A 44 -10.38 -3.76 -13.97
CA ASN A 44 -11.62 -4.14 -13.31
C ASN A 44 -11.69 -3.82 -11.81
N VAL A 45 -10.77 -2.99 -11.28
CA VAL A 45 -10.88 -2.50 -9.90
C VAL A 45 -12.11 -1.59 -9.75
N GLN A 46 -12.72 -1.63 -8.58
CA GLN A 46 -13.80 -0.74 -8.20
C GLN A 46 -13.22 0.40 -7.37
N ILE A 47 -13.50 1.63 -7.79
CA ILE A 47 -13.10 2.85 -7.11
C ILE A 47 -14.28 3.39 -6.34
N GLU A 48 -14.16 3.45 -5.02
CA GLU A 48 -15.18 4.02 -4.16
C GLU A 48 -14.80 5.43 -3.73
N HIS A 49 -15.79 6.32 -3.74
CA HIS A 49 -15.65 7.71 -3.35
C HIS A 49 -16.22 7.97 -1.96
N SER A 50 -15.68 8.97 -1.29
CA SER A 50 -16.25 9.47 -0.05
C SER A 50 -17.59 10.17 -0.33
N PRO A 51 -18.69 9.75 0.31
CA PRO A 51 -20.01 10.40 0.11
C PRO A 51 -19.98 11.88 0.47
N ARG A 52 -19.14 12.28 1.43
CA ARG A 52 -19.05 13.66 1.92
C ARG A 52 -18.24 14.58 1.01
N THR A 53 -17.18 14.07 0.36
CA THR A 53 -16.23 14.93 -0.37
C THR A 53 -16.14 14.61 -1.87
N GLY A 54 -16.74 13.52 -2.33
CA GLY A 54 -16.63 13.04 -3.71
C GLY A 54 -15.23 12.59 -4.13
N ARG A 55 -14.27 12.59 -3.19
CA ARG A 55 -12.89 12.18 -3.48
C ARG A 55 -12.74 10.66 -3.43
N ILE A 56 -11.84 10.11 -4.23
CA ILE A 56 -11.45 8.69 -4.17
C ILE A 56 -11.07 8.34 -2.74
N ARG A 57 -11.60 7.24 -2.23
CA ARG A 57 -11.33 6.76 -0.88
C ARG A 57 -10.77 5.35 -0.86
N PHE A 58 -11.42 4.41 -1.53
CA PHE A 58 -11.04 3.01 -1.53
C PHE A 58 -10.85 2.48 -2.94
N VAL A 59 -9.91 1.54 -3.08
CA VAL A 59 -9.71 0.76 -4.28
C VAL A 59 -9.91 -0.70 -3.92
N ASN A 60 -10.93 -1.32 -4.53
CA ASN A 60 -11.31 -2.69 -4.26
C ASN A 60 -11.13 -3.55 -5.51
N LEU A 61 -10.92 -4.84 -5.31
CA LEU A 61 -10.93 -5.86 -6.36
C LEU A 61 -11.69 -7.08 -5.87
N ASN A 62 -12.70 -7.50 -6.63
CA ASN A 62 -13.54 -8.64 -6.29
C ASN A 62 -14.17 -8.56 -4.88
N GLY A 63 -14.59 -7.35 -4.49
CA GLY A 63 -15.21 -7.09 -3.18
C GLY A 63 -14.22 -6.94 -2.02
N GLU A 64 -12.92 -7.08 -2.26
CA GLU A 64 -11.89 -6.93 -1.23
C GLU A 64 -11.09 -5.65 -1.42
N ARG A 65 -10.81 -4.98 -0.32
CA ARG A 65 -10.02 -3.74 -0.33
C ARG A 65 -8.55 -4.03 -0.60
N LEU A 66 -8.00 -3.39 -1.63
CA LEU A 66 -6.56 -3.41 -1.91
C LEU A 66 -5.84 -2.22 -1.28
N ALA A 67 -6.43 -1.03 -1.40
CA ALA A 67 -5.80 0.19 -0.91
C ALA A 67 -6.83 1.23 -0.46
N THR A 68 -6.37 2.13 0.38
CA THR A 68 -7.10 3.34 0.81
C THR A 68 -6.29 4.56 0.42
N LEU A 69 -6.88 5.50 -0.31
CA LEU A 69 -6.29 6.80 -0.58
C LEU A 69 -6.46 7.70 0.65
N ARG A 70 -5.36 8.04 1.28
CA ARG A 70 -5.37 8.85 2.51
C ARG A 70 -5.74 10.31 2.18
N PRO A 71 -6.72 10.90 2.86
CA PRO A 71 -7.13 12.28 2.58
C PRO A 71 -6.11 13.32 3.04
N THR A 72 -5.20 12.96 3.93
CA THR A 72 -4.21 13.85 4.54
C THR A 72 -3.04 14.19 3.61
N ASP A 73 -2.60 13.25 2.80
CA ASP A 73 -1.41 13.40 1.95
C ASP A 73 -1.62 12.91 0.51
N GLY A 74 -2.77 12.31 0.22
CA GLY A 74 -3.08 11.79 -1.11
C GLY A 74 -2.29 10.52 -1.49
N LEU A 75 -1.69 9.86 -0.52
CA LEU A 75 -0.94 8.63 -0.71
C LEU A 75 -1.78 7.39 -0.36
N LEU A 76 -1.36 6.23 -0.84
CA LEU A 76 -2.04 4.97 -0.62
C LEU A 76 -1.57 4.31 0.69
N SER A 77 -2.53 3.73 1.41
CA SER A 77 -2.28 2.72 2.44
C SER A 77 -2.70 1.37 1.90
N LEU A 78 -1.87 0.34 2.09
CA LEU A 78 -2.10 -1.01 1.57
C LEU A 78 -2.90 -1.88 2.54
N SER A 79 -3.71 -2.79 1.99
CA SER A 79 -4.18 -3.96 2.73
C SER A 79 -3.08 -5.03 2.80
N VAL A 80 -3.23 -5.98 3.71
CA VAL A 80 -2.33 -7.15 3.79
C VAL A 80 -2.37 -7.96 2.49
N LYS A 81 -3.54 -8.09 1.85
CA LYS A 81 -3.69 -8.76 0.56
C LYS A 81 -2.88 -8.08 -0.55
N ALA A 82 -2.95 -6.75 -0.63
CA ALA A 82 -2.17 -5.98 -1.58
C ALA A 82 -0.66 -6.13 -1.32
N ALA A 83 -0.25 -6.12 -0.06
CA ALA A 83 1.15 -6.32 0.32
C ALA A 83 1.68 -7.71 -0.09
N LYS A 84 0.91 -8.76 0.12
CA LYS A 84 1.26 -10.12 -0.34
C LYS A 84 1.38 -10.17 -1.86
N PHE A 85 0.43 -9.57 -2.58
CA PHE A 85 0.48 -9.50 -4.04
C PHE A 85 1.75 -8.77 -4.54
N ILE A 86 2.11 -7.64 -3.91
CA ILE A 86 3.32 -6.89 -4.26
C ILE A 86 4.57 -7.73 -4.00
N ALA A 87 4.67 -8.40 -2.84
CA ALA A 87 5.81 -9.24 -2.49
C ALA A 87 6.03 -10.40 -3.47
N GLU A 88 4.95 -10.97 -4.00
CA GLU A 88 5.00 -12.10 -4.93
C GLU A 88 5.21 -11.69 -6.40
N ASN A 89 4.74 -10.50 -6.81
CA ASN A 89 4.60 -10.16 -8.22
C ASN A 89 5.41 -8.92 -8.66
N ALA A 90 5.95 -8.14 -7.75
CA ALA A 90 6.60 -6.88 -8.05
C ALA A 90 8.10 -6.89 -7.71
N ALA A 91 8.93 -7.42 -8.61
CA ALA A 91 10.38 -7.56 -8.42
C ALA A 91 11.12 -6.22 -8.17
N PHE A 92 10.54 -5.10 -8.60
CA PHE A 92 11.12 -3.76 -8.44
C PHE A 92 10.48 -2.94 -7.32
N ALA A 93 9.65 -3.56 -6.48
CA ALA A 93 9.08 -2.86 -5.33
C ALA A 93 10.17 -2.54 -4.30
N HIS A 94 10.11 -1.33 -3.73
CA HIS A 94 11.12 -0.79 -2.82
C HIS A 94 10.48 -0.22 -1.53
N CYS A 95 9.59 -0.98 -0.94
CA CYS A 95 8.87 -0.58 0.27
C CYS A 95 8.99 -1.61 1.41
N PHE A 96 10.03 -2.44 1.38
CA PHE A 96 10.17 -3.55 2.32
C PHE A 96 11.07 -3.21 3.52
N VAL A 97 10.60 -3.61 4.69
CA VAL A 97 11.37 -3.64 5.94
C VAL A 97 11.46 -5.09 6.40
N THR A 98 12.67 -5.64 6.37
CA THR A 98 12.94 -7.03 6.80
C THR A 98 13.31 -7.06 8.27
N VAL A 99 12.71 -7.96 9.02
CA VAL A 99 12.94 -8.10 10.47
C VAL A 99 13.52 -9.47 10.82
N LYS A 100 14.08 -9.57 12.03
CA LYS A 100 14.51 -10.84 12.61
C LYS A 100 13.32 -11.79 12.74
N ASN A 101 13.53 -13.08 12.39
CA ASN A 101 12.47 -14.09 12.43
C ASN A 101 11.87 -14.28 13.84
N GLU A 102 12.68 -14.10 14.89
CA GLU A 102 12.25 -14.25 16.29
C GLU A 102 11.10 -13.33 16.72
N VAL A 103 10.96 -12.16 16.05
CA VAL A 103 9.92 -11.19 16.35
C VAL A 103 8.67 -11.34 15.49
N SER A 104 8.70 -12.17 14.46
CA SER A 104 7.60 -12.33 13.49
C SER A 104 6.27 -12.64 14.17
N LYS A 105 6.26 -13.48 15.19
CA LYS A 105 5.06 -13.86 15.96
C LYS A 105 4.34 -12.68 16.64
N TYR A 106 5.06 -11.62 16.97
CA TYR A 106 4.48 -10.41 17.57
C TYR A 106 3.95 -9.45 16.49
N ILE A 107 4.62 -9.41 15.34
CA ILE A 107 4.26 -8.51 14.24
C ILE A 107 3.02 -8.99 13.50
N VAL A 108 2.87 -10.29 13.27
CA VAL A 108 1.70 -10.87 12.60
C VAL A 108 0.38 -10.59 13.32
N VAL A 109 0.43 -10.43 14.65
CA VAL A 109 -0.75 -10.05 15.47
C VAL A 109 -0.90 -8.54 15.67
N GLY A 110 -0.08 -7.72 15.01
CA GLY A 110 -0.19 -6.26 14.99
C GLY A 110 0.77 -5.52 15.93
N GLY A 111 1.81 -6.16 16.43
CA GLY A 111 2.88 -5.52 17.20
C GLY A 111 3.74 -4.59 16.34
N ASP A 112 4.20 -3.48 16.90
CA ASP A 112 5.07 -2.53 16.20
C ASP A 112 6.48 -3.09 16.00
N VAL A 113 7.17 -2.62 14.95
CA VAL A 113 8.57 -2.98 14.68
C VAL A 113 9.49 -1.98 15.37
N PHE A 114 10.40 -2.48 16.20
CA PHE A 114 11.46 -1.67 16.79
C PHE A 114 12.73 -1.71 15.92
N ALA A 115 13.48 -0.61 15.89
CA ALA A 115 14.68 -0.48 15.05
C ALA A 115 15.72 -1.60 15.29
N VAL A 116 15.88 -2.05 16.53
CA VAL A 116 16.80 -3.14 16.91
C VAL A 116 16.48 -4.50 16.24
N HIS A 117 15.26 -4.65 15.74
CA HIS A 117 14.81 -5.86 15.05
C HIS A 117 14.88 -5.80 13.53
N VAL A 118 15.16 -4.62 12.97
CA VAL A 118 15.33 -4.44 11.52
C VAL A 118 16.66 -5.03 11.08
N THR A 119 16.63 -5.90 10.07
CA THR A 119 17.84 -6.55 9.50
C THR A 119 18.18 -5.99 8.13
N LYS A 120 17.15 -5.60 7.37
CA LYS A 120 17.29 -4.99 6.04
C LYS A 120 16.14 -4.01 5.81
N VAL A 121 16.42 -2.93 5.13
CA VAL A 121 15.42 -1.92 4.76
C VAL A 121 15.75 -1.37 3.37
N ASP A 122 14.72 -1.15 2.56
CA ASP A 122 14.92 -0.51 1.27
C ASP A 122 15.41 0.92 1.45
N PRO A 123 16.48 1.33 0.74
CA PRO A 123 17.18 2.59 1.00
C PRO A 123 16.35 3.84 0.73
N GLU A 124 15.31 3.73 -0.08
CA GLU A 124 14.42 4.85 -0.43
C GLU A 124 13.35 5.15 0.61
N ILE A 125 13.15 4.28 1.61
CA ILE A 125 12.14 4.46 2.65
C ILE A 125 12.46 5.71 3.48
N ARG A 126 11.44 6.55 3.63
CA ARG A 126 11.44 7.76 4.46
C ARG A 126 10.41 7.67 5.57
N ALA A 127 10.58 8.48 6.59
CA ALA A 127 9.57 8.61 7.64
C ALA A 127 8.22 9.01 7.03
N SER A 128 7.16 8.38 7.49
CA SER A 128 5.77 8.49 7.02
C SER A 128 5.41 7.68 5.78
N ASP A 129 6.36 7.01 5.14
CA ASP A 129 6.06 6.11 4.02
C ASP A 129 5.24 4.89 4.47
N GLU A 130 4.42 4.40 3.55
CA GLU A 130 3.77 3.10 3.67
C GLU A 130 4.79 2.00 3.40
N VAL A 131 4.87 1.01 4.29
CA VAL A 131 5.85 -0.07 4.19
C VAL A 131 5.22 -1.44 4.41
N ILE A 132 5.85 -2.44 3.81
CA ILE A 132 5.55 -3.86 3.97
C ILE A 132 6.62 -4.47 4.86
N VAL A 133 6.21 -5.06 5.97
CA VAL A 133 7.11 -5.76 6.89
C VAL A 133 7.17 -7.23 6.50
N VAL A 134 8.39 -7.73 6.30
CA VAL A 134 8.64 -9.13 5.92
C VAL A 134 9.66 -9.78 6.87
N ASP A 135 9.62 -11.10 6.95
CA ASP A 135 10.65 -11.88 7.63
C ASP A 135 11.90 -12.10 6.76
N GLY A 136 12.88 -12.82 7.27
CA GLY A 136 14.12 -13.15 6.56
C GLY A 136 13.94 -13.99 5.28
N ALA A 137 12.80 -14.66 5.13
CA ALA A 137 12.44 -15.43 3.94
C ALA A 137 11.63 -14.59 2.92
N GLY A 138 11.28 -13.35 3.27
CA GLY A 138 10.45 -12.48 2.43
C GLY A 138 8.93 -12.68 2.61
N THR A 139 8.52 -13.43 3.63
CA THR A 139 7.11 -13.64 3.95
C THR A 139 6.52 -12.36 4.55
N VAL A 140 5.39 -11.90 4.03
CA VAL A 140 4.71 -10.71 4.55
C VAL A 140 4.15 -10.98 5.95
N LEU A 141 4.50 -10.12 6.90
CA LEU A 141 4.05 -10.17 8.29
C LEU A 141 2.99 -9.10 8.59
N ALA A 142 3.18 -7.91 8.04
CA ALA A 142 2.31 -6.76 8.32
C ALA A 142 2.48 -5.65 7.29
N VAL A 143 1.56 -4.70 7.34
CA VAL A 143 1.65 -3.39 6.68
C VAL A 143 1.57 -2.29 7.71
N GLY A 144 2.25 -1.20 7.45
CA GLY A 144 2.27 -0.09 8.40
C GLY A 144 2.93 1.17 7.84
N LYS A 145 3.21 2.09 8.75
CA LYS A 145 3.82 3.37 8.47
C LYS A 145 5.24 3.40 9.03
N ALA A 146 6.22 3.76 8.21
CA ALA A 146 7.58 4.01 8.66
C ALA A 146 7.59 5.21 9.62
N MET A 147 8.17 5.03 10.80
CA MET A 147 8.38 6.10 11.78
C MET A 147 9.77 6.71 11.66
N LEU A 148 10.68 5.95 11.10
CA LEU A 148 12.09 6.29 10.86
C LEU A 148 12.39 6.16 9.37
N SER A 149 13.38 6.90 8.89
CA SER A 149 13.98 6.67 7.57
C SER A 149 14.81 5.41 7.53
N SER A 150 15.16 4.93 6.34
CA SER A 150 16.02 3.75 6.16
C SER A 150 17.35 3.87 6.89
N ILE A 151 17.97 5.05 6.86
CA ILE A 151 19.24 5.33 7.55
C ILE A 151 19.07 5.22 9.07
N GLU A 152 18.01 5.81 9.61
CA GLU A 152 17.72 5.77 11.05
C GLU A 152 17.36 4.36 11.52
N MET A 153 16.58 3.59 10.72
CA MET A 153 16.25 2.20 11.04
C MET A 153 17.49 1.31 11.19
N THR A 154 18.53 1.58 10.40
CA THR A 154 19.79 0.82 10.47
C THR A 154 20.75 1.32 11.54
N ALA A 155 20.69 2.62 11.87
CA ALA A 155 21.60 3.24 12.83
C ALA A 155 21.11 3.15 14.28
N PHE A 156 19.78 3.21 14.50
CA PHE A 156 19.21 3.26 15.84
C PHE A 156 19.11 1.89 16.47
N LYS A 157 19.39 1.81 17.75
CA LYS A 157 19.27 0.60 18.57
C LYS A 157 18.00 0.57 19.42
N SER A 158 17.18 1.61 19.34
CA SER A 158 15.93 1.75 20.07
C SER A 158 14.94 2.58 19.28
N GLY A 159 13.69 2.60 19.72
CA GLY A 159 12.60 3.32 19.07
C GLY A 159 11.81 2.49 18.07
N VAL A 160 10.60 2.95 17.77
CA VAL A 160 9.69 2.32 16.82
C VAL A 160 10.11 2.68 15.41
N ALA A 161 10.50 1.67 14.63
CA ALA A 161 10.84 1.82 13.21
C ALA A 161 9.60 1.83 12.33
N VAL A 162 8.66 0.91 12.58
CA VAL A 162 7.39 0.84 11.85
C VAL A 162 6.22 0.76 12.84
N LYS A 163 5.27 1.67 12.68
CA LYS A 163 3.96 1.59 13.32
C LYS A 163 3.07 0.67 12.51
N VAL A 164 2.85 -0.55 12.99
CA VAL A 164 2.03 -1.55 12.31
C VAL A 164 0.56 -1.12 12.36
N ARG A 165 -0.10 -1.21 11.21
CA ARG A 165 -1.54 -0.95 11.09
C ARG A 165 -2.35 -2.24 11.03
N HIS A 166 -1.89 -3.20 10.24
CA HIS A 166 -2.51 -4.52 10.10
C HIS A 166 -1.45 -5.60 10.02
N GLY A 167 -1.52 -6.56 10.94
CA GLY A 167 -0.77 -7.82 10.86
C GLY A 167 -1.58 -8.86 10.08
N VAL A 168 -0.89 -9.84 9.49
CA VAL A 168 -1.55 -10.88 8.65
C VAL A 168 -2.55 -11.75 9.39
N GLU A 169 -2.43 -11.89 10.71
CA GLU A 169 -3.38 -12.64 11.55
C GLU A 169 -4.51 -11.79 12.12
N LYS A 170 -4.47 -10.47 11.89
CA LYS A 170 -5.44 -9.50 12.43
C LYS A 170 -6.19 -8.73 11.33
N SER A 171 -5.98 -9.12 10.06
CA SER A 171 -6.59 -8.45 8.90
C SER A 171 -7.97 -9.01 8.55
#